data_40cb4cd033dc44ba74578768a9b597fb
#
_entry.id   40cb4cd033dc44ba74578768a9b597fb
#
_cell.length_a   1.000
_cell.length_b   1.000
_cell.length_c   1.000
_cell.angle_alpha   90.00
_cell.angle_beta   90.00
_cell.angle_gamma   90.00
#
_symmetry.space_group_name_H-M   'P 1'
#
loop_
_entity.id
_entity.type
_entity.pdbx_description
1 polymer ?
#
loop_
_entity_poly.entity_id
_entity_poly.type
_entity_poly.pdbx_seq_one_letter_code
_entity_poly.pdbx_strand_id
1 'polypeptide(L)'
;MALRLFFLGCLFLWSCQSSPDSQGENIPDLRAIATGQQPEKNIQFLTLQLEDQPSANLYYLRAKNYLALHAYGLADQDMEKALRDNPGEPAYLALSAAIKQKVEDYSTSIDRAKLVEITDWNSPQNSLLLAQNYFASKQMSLGRIYLKNINAANLPDLDKRLLNAVKDFAVSDSFRLYSLMDQKPKDESPLVYIYYEQGLDRIPELEYQSLILESLKKYPMDPYFMRYWARFLVKMKKYTQAASVYKQVLKVFPRTKSLASELMYMDLARQGKLPSKSIESESDSLIVSSDSLSQN
;
A
#
# COMPACT_ATOMS: atom_id res chain seq x y z
N MET A 1 -7.55 -66.76 58.74
CA MET A 1 -6.94 -65.50 59.10
C MET A 1 -6.89 -64.64 57.84
N ALA A 2 -7.93 -63.99 57.53
CA ALA A 2 -7.96 -63.13 56.33
C ALA A 2 -8.85 -61.95 56.63
N LEU A 3 -8.24 -60.81 56.69
CA LEU A 3 -8.83 -59.51 56.93
C LEU A 3 -9.42 -59.00 55.60
N ARG A 4 -10.76 -58.83 55.55
CA ARG A 4 -11.44 -58.18 54.40
C ARG A 4 -11.79 -56.76 54.81
N LEU A 5 -11.09 -55.84 54.17
CA LEU A 5 -11.36 -54.40 54.21
C LEU A 5 -12.53 -54.06 53.25
N PHE A 6 -13.59 -53.51 53.80
CA PHE A 6 -14.69 -52.91 53.08
C PHE A 6 -14.33 -51.45 52.75
N PHE A 7 -14.18 -51.17 51.49
CA PHE A 7 -14.08 -49.78 51.00
C PHE A 7 -15.48 -49.23 50.75
N LEU A 8 -15.93 -48.31 51.59
CA LEU A 8 -17.08 -47.47 51.31
C LEU A 8 -16.67 -46.39 50.29
N GLY A 9 -17.24 -46.47 49.13
CA GLY A 9 -17.10 -45.44 48.11
C GLY A 9 -17.93 -44.21 48.44
N CYS A 10 -17.30 -43.10 48.75
CA CYS A 10 -17.92 -41.78 48.72
C CYS A 10 -18.03 -41.29 47.28
N LEU A 11 -19.25 -41.31 46.74
CA LEU A 11 -19.63 -40.63 45.52
C LEU A 11 -19.63 -39.12 45.78
N PHE A 12 -18.51 -38.46 45.50
CA PHE A 12 -18.52 -37.02 45.33
C PHE A 12 -19.16 -36.72 43.95
N LEU A 13 -20.40 -36.32 43.98
CA LEU A 13 -21.04 -35.61 42.88
C LEU A 13 -20.38 -34.25 42.74
N TRP A 14 -19.34 -34.16 41.90
CA TRP A 14 -18.80 -32.89 41.47
C TRP A 14 -19.84 -32.30 40.51
N SER A 15 -20.67 -31.44 41.08
CA SER A 15 -21.47 -30.51 40.30
C SER A 15 -20.53 -29.67 39.45
N CYS A 16 -20.46 -29.96 38.17
CA CYS A 16 -19.94 -29.02 37.18
C CYS A 16 -20.87 -27.81 37.21
N GLN A 17 -20.50 -26.79 37.98
CA GLN A 17 -20.99 -25.45 37.72
C GLN A 17 -20.40 -25.04 36.38
N SER A 18 -21.28 -25.03 35.36
CA SER A 18 -21.03 -24.35 34.12
C SER A 18 -20.70 -22.89 34.43
N SER A 19 -19.45 -22.52 34.22
CA SER A 19 -19.01 -21.13 34.22
C SER A 19 -19.91 -20.35 33.30
N PRO A 20 -20.44 -19.18 33.71
CA PRO A 20 -21.21 -18.35 32.82
C PRO A 20 -20.29 -17.83 31.72
N ASP A 21 -20.73 -18.02 30.50
CA ASP A 21 -20.37 -17.29 29.30
C ASP A 21 -18.91 -16.84 29.19
N SER A 22 -18.02 -17.75 28.77
CA SER A 22 -17.02 -17.35 27.81
C SER A 22 -17.78 -16.85 26.59
N GLN A 23 -17.97 -15.54 26.48
CA GLN A 23 -18.28 -14.92 25.18
C GLN A 23 -17.22 -15.51 24.24
N GLY A 24 -17.67 -16.42 23.35
CA GLY A 24 -16.79 -17.08 22.42
C GLY A 24 -16.05 -15.98 21.69
N GLU A 25 -14.76 -15.86 21.97
CA GLU A 25 -13.88 -15.00 21.19
C GLU A 25 -14.15 -15.39 19.75
N ASN A 26 -14.68 -14.45 19.00
CA ASN A 26 -14.96 -14.60 17.57
C ASN A 26 -13.60 -14.75 16.87
N ILE A 27 -13.02 -15.96 16.96
CA ILE A 27 -11.77 -16.27 16.27
C ILE A 27 -12.06 -16.04 14.80
N PRO A 28 -11.37 -15.08 14.14
CA PRO A 28 -11.61 -14.81 12.73
C PRO A 28 -11.36 -16.07 11.92
N ASP A 29 -12.18 -16.30 10.92
CA ASP A 29 -11.98 -17.39 9.97
C ASP A 29 -10.57 -17.27 9.37
N LEU A 30 -9.76 -18.33 9.45
CA LEU A 30 -8.40 -18.37 8.90
C LEU A 30 -8.37 -18.01 7.42
N ARG A 31 -9.43 -18.32 6.68
CA ARG A 31 -9.59 -17.91 5.29
C ARG A 31 -9.76 -16.38 5.16
N ALA A 32 -10.56 -15.76 6.03
CA ALA A 32 -10.74 -14.32 6.07
C ALA A 32 -9.43 -13.61 6.41
N ILE A 33 -8.64 -14.14 7.34
CA ILE A 33 -7.30 -13.62 7.67
C ILE A 33 -6.38 -13.68 6.46
N ALA A 34 -6.32 -14.84 5.79
CA ALA A 34 -5.43 -15.04 4.65
C ALA A 34 -5.81 -14.21 3.42
N THR A 35 -7.09 -13.92 3.22
CA THR A 35 -7.61 -13.16 2.07
C THR A 35 -7.77 -11.66 2.34
N GLY A 36 -7.56 -11.21 3.58
CA GLY A 36 -7.76 -9.81 3.99
C GLY A 36 -9.25 -9.40 4.07
N GLN A 37 -10.17 -10.36 4.15
CA GLN A 37 -11.58 -10.07 4.45
C GLN A 37 -11.71 -9.65 5.92
N GLN A 38 -12.50 -8.62 6.21
CA GLN A 38 -12.65 -8.02 7.55
C GLN A 38 -11.29 -7.61 8.17
N PRO A 39 -10.47 -6.80 7.48
CA PRO A 39 -9.08 -6.57 7.83
C PRO A 39 -8.90 -5.96 9.22
N GLU A 40 -9.82 -5.10 9.68
CA GLU A 40 -9.75 -4.49 11.02
C GLU A 40 -9.81 -5.54 12.13
N LYS A 41 -10.74 -6.48 12.04
CA LYS A 41 -10.87 -7.58 13.02
C LYS A 41 -9.67 -8.51 12.97
N ASN A 42 -9.19 -8.82 11.78
CA ASN A 42 -8.01 -9.66 11.61
C ASN A 42 -6.77 -9.01 12.21
N ILE A 43 -6.58 -7.70 12.03
CA ILE A 43 -5.46 -6.94 12.63
C ILE A 43 -5.52 -6.99 14.14
N GLN A 44 -6.69 -6.80 14.74
CA GLN A 44 -6.86 -6.90 16.20
C GLN A 44 -6.47 -8.28 16.70
N PHE A 45 -7.01 -9.34 16.09
CA PHE A 45 -6.68 -10.72 16.44
C PHE A 45 -5.20 -11.02 16.29
N LEU A 46 -4.61 -10.70 15.11
CA LEU A 46 -3.18 -10.94 14.85
C LEU A 46 -2.27 -10.13 15.77
N THR A 47 -2.71 -8.96 16.24
CA THR A 47 -1.95 -8.15 17.20
C THR A 47 -1.86 -8.86 18.56
N LEU A 48 -2.98 -9.40 19.05
CA LEU A 48 -2.98 -10.19 20.30
C LEU A 48 -2.11 -11.45 20.17
N GLN A 49 -2.20 -12.16 19.03
CA GLN A 49 -1.35 -13.32 18.80
C GLN A 49 0.14 -12.97 18.75
N LEU A 50 0.51 -11.81 18.20
CA LEU A 50 1.90 -11.34 18.14
C LEU A 50 2.44 -10.87 19.49
N GLU A 51 1.58 -10.48 20.43
CA GLU A 51 1.97 -10.17 21.83
C GLU A 51 2.33 -11.44 22.59
N ASP A 52 1.64 -12.56 22.30
CA ASP A 52 1.89 -13.85 22.94
C ASP A 52 3.05 -14.61 22.26
N GLN A 53 2.98 -14.77 20.94
CA GLN A 53 3.94 -15.57 20.17
C GLN A 53 4.34 -14.87 18.86
N PRO A 54 5.32 -13.95 18.86
CA PRO A 54 5.81 -13.30 17.66
C PRO A 54 6.33 -14.32 16.62
N SER A 55 5.87 -14.22 15.38
CA SER A 55 6.37 -15.06 14.29
C SER A 55 6.33 -14.34 12.94
N ALA A 56 7.22 -14.73 12.02
CA ALA A 56 7.28 -14.19 10.67
C ALA A 56 5.93 -14.31 9.93
N ASN A 57 5.26 -15.45 10.08
CA ASN A 57 3.97 -15.67 9.43
C ASN A 57 2.85 -14.76 9.97
N LEU A 58 2.81 -14.51 11.28
CA LEU A 58 1.82 -13.58 11.86
C LEU A 58 2.06 -12.15 11.39
N TYR A 59 3.33 -11.69 11.33
CA TYR A 59 3.66 -10.39 10.73
C TYR A 59 3.25 -10.31 9.27
N TYR A 60 3.54 -11.34 8.46
CA TYR A 60 3.13 -11.41 7.07
C TYR A 60 1.60 -11.32 6.90
N LEU A 61 0.84 -12.09 7.70
CA LEU A 61 -0.62 -12.07 7.65
C LEU A 61 -1.17 -10.69 8.06
N ARG A 62 -0.59 -10.06 9.08
CA ARG A 62 -1.02 -8.72 9.51
C ARG A 62 -0.67 -7.66 8.46
N ALA A 63 0.49 -7.76 7.82
CA ALA A 63 0.87 -6.90 6.70
C ALA A 63 -0.11 -6.99 5.53
N LYS A 64 -0.59 -8.20 5.19
CA LYS A 64 -1.65 -8.37 4.17
C LYS A 64 -2.94 -7.63 4.54
N ASN A 65 -3.34 -7.69 5.80
CA ASN A 65 -4.54 -6.99 6.27
C ASN A 65 -4.33 -5.47 6.33
N TYR A 66 -3.14 -4.99 6.71
CA TYR A 66 -2.79 -3.56 6.59
C TYR A 66 -2.78 -3.09 5.14
N LEU A 67 -2.29 -3.92 4.20
CA LEU A 67 -2.33 -3.61 2.78
C LEU A 67 -3.77 -3.46 2.27
N ALA A 68 -4.70 -4.32 2.73
CA ALA A 68 -6.12 -4.21 2.38
C ALA A 68 -6.78 -2.92 2.90
N LEU A 69 -6.26 -2.34 3.98
CA LEU A 69 -6.66 -1.02 4.52
C LEU A 69 -5.86 0.14 3.94
N HIS A 70 -4.98 -0.10 2.97
CA HIS A 70 -4.04 0.89 2.42
C HIS A 70 -3.11 1.51 3.48
N ALA A 71 -2.95 0.86 4.62
CA ALA A 71 -2.04 1.27 5.69
C ALA A 71 -0.60 0.83 5.36
N TYR A 72 -0.07 1.29 4.23
CA TYR A 72 1.18 0.81 3.62
C TYR A 72 2.38 0.91 4.55
N GLY A 73 2.48 1.97 5.34
CA GLY A 73 3.58 2.14 6.30
C GLY A 73 3.59 1.10 7.40
N LEU A 74 2.41 0.69 7.91
CA LEU A 74 2.28 -0.37 8.91
C LEU A 74 2.54 -1.74 8.27
N ALA A 75 2.05 -1.96 7.05
CA ALA A 75 2.34 -3.16 6.28
C ALA A 75 3.85 -3.32 6.04
N ASP A 76 4.56 -2.23 5.70
CA ASP A 76 6.01 -2.24 5.49
C ASP A 76 6.77 -2.61 6.78
N GLN A 77 6.39 -2.03 7.92
CA GLN A 77 7.01 -2.36 9.21
C GLN A 77 6.87 -3.84 9.57
N ASP A 78 5.70 -4.42 9.34
CA ASP A 78 5.48 -5.84 9.61
C ASP A 78 6.24 -6.73 8.64
N MET A 79 6.32 -6.36 7.36
CA MET A 79 7.13 -7.11 6.39
C MET A 79 8.63 -7.07 6.68
N GLU A 80 9.16 -5.95 7.19
CA GLU A 80 10.56 -5.89 7.64
C GLU A 80 10.83 -6.86 8.80
N LYS A 81 9.84 -7.05 9.71
CA LYS A 81 9.96 -8.04 10.78
C LYS A 81 9.89 -9.46 10.23
N ALA A 82 8.92 -9.76 9.35
CA ALA A 82 8.77 -11.07 8.74
C ALA A 82 10.03 -11.49 7.97
N LEU A 83 10.61 -10.58 7.18
CA LEU A 83 11.83 -10.84 6.40
C LEU A 83 13.10 -10.90 7.24
N ARG A 84 13.13 -10.32 8.42
CA ARG A 84 14.26 -10.47 9.36
C ARG A 84 14.39 -11.91 9.84
N ASP A 85 13.26 -12.53 10.13
CA ASP A 85 13.21 -13.89 10.64
C ASP A 85 13.30 -14.92 9.50
N ASN A 86 12.79 -14.59 8.31
CA ASN A 86 12.80 -15.47 7.15
C ASN A 86 13.07 -14.71 5.84
N PRO A 87 14.32 -14.32 5.56
CA PRO A 87 14.68 -13.39 4.46
C PRO A 87 14.54 -13.99 3.06
N GLY A 88 14.50 -15.32 2.95
CA GLY A 88 14.43 -16.03 1.66
C GLY A 88 13.04 -16.51 1.26
N GLU A 89 12.01 -16.23 2.06
CA GLU A 89 10.65 -16.70 1.77
C GLU A 89 10.04 -15.94 0.58
N PRO A 90 9.77 -16.62 -0.55
CA PRO A 90 9.31 -15.95 -1.77
C PRO A 90 7.99 -15.17 -1.59
N ALA A 91 7.06 -15.71 -0.79
CA ALA A 91 5.79 -15.02 -0.51
C ALA A 91 6.01 -13.71 0.23
N TYR A 92 6.98 -13.66 1.16
CA TYR A 92 7.31 -12.46 1.91
C TYR A 92 8.01 -11.44 1.02
N LEU A 93 8.95 -11.89 0.18
CA LEU A 93 9.64 -11.05 -0.80
C LEU A 93 8.64 -10.41 -1.77
N ALA A 94 7.71 -11.21 -2.33
CA ALA A 94 6.70 -10.72 -3.27
C ALA A 94 5.78 -9.67 -2.65
N LEU A 95 5.23 -9.94 -1.46
CA LEU A 95 4.39 -8.99 -0.76
C LEU A 95 5.16 -7.72 -0.40
N SER A 96 6.38 -7.88 0.11
CA SER A 96 7.22 -6.74 0.46
C SER A 96 7.60 -5.88 -0.75
N ALA A 97 7.90 -6.50 -1.90
CA ALA A 97 8.15 -5.75 -3.13
C ALA A 97 6.93 -4.88 -3.52
N ALA A 98 5.72 -5.45 -3.46
CA ALA A 98 4.49 -4.70 -3.73
C ALA A 98 4.27 -3.55 -2.73
N ILE A 99 4.53 -3.77 -1.45
CA ILE A 99 4.41 -2.73 -0.41
C ILE A 99 5.47 -1.65 -0.60
N LYS A 100 6.72 -2.01 -0.89
CA LYS A 100 7.82 -1.06 -1.17
C LYS A 100 7.51 -0.15 -2.35
N GLN A 101 6.86 -0.66 -3.40
CA GLN A 101 6.34 0.17 -4.49
C GLN A 101 5.33 1.21 -3.96
N LYS A 102 4.42 0.79 -3.08
CA LYS A 102 3.39 1.69 -2.51
C LYS A 102 3.96 2.76 -1.59
N VAL A 103 5.09 2.51 -0.94
CA VAL A 103 5.80 3.49 -0.13
C VAL A 103 6.87 4.26 -0.92
N GLU A 104 6.87 4.13 -2.25
CA GLU A 104 7.79 4.80 -3.19
C GLU A 104 9.28 4.44 -2.98
N ASP A 105 9.56 3.32 -2.30
CA ASP A 105 10.91 2.75 -2.20
C ASP A 105 11.15 1.79 -3.38
N TYR A 106 11.23 2.37 -4.57
CA TYR A 106 11.33 1.62 -5.83
C TYR A 106 12.60 0.78 -5.92
N SER A 107 13.71 1.24 -5.34
CA SER A 107 14.96 0.50 -5.33
C SER A 107 14.81 -0.83 -4.59
N THR A 108 14.36 -0.78 -3.33
CA THR A 108 14.15 -2.00 -2.53
C THR A 108 13.05 -2.89 -3.13
N SER A 109 12.01 -2.28 -3.73
CA SER A 109 10.98 -3.03 -4.45
C SER A 109 11.55 -3.82 -5.62
N ILE A 110 12.43 -3.21 -6.45
CA ILE A 110 13.12 -3.88 -7.56
C ILE A 110 13.99 -5.03 -7.05
N ASP A 111 14.80 -4.80 -6.01
CA ASP A 111 15.70 -5.81 -5.47
C ASP A 111 14.92 -7.04 -4.98
N ARG A 112 13.84 -6.84 -4.25
CA ARG A 112 12.99 -7.93 -3.76
C ARG A 112 12.23 -8.65 -4.87
N ALA A 113 11.69 -7.91 -5.84
CA ALA A 113 11.00 -8.48 -6.99
C ALA A 113 11.95 -9.31 -7.88
N LYS A 114 13.23 -8.93 -7.98
CA LYS A 114 14.26 -9.73 -8.66
C LYS A 114 14.59 -11.02 -7.91
N LEU A 115 14.59 -10.99 -6.59
CA LEU A 115 14.75 -12.24 -5.82
C LEU A 115 13.57 -13.19 -6.03
N VAL A 116 12.35 -12.67 -6.20
CA VAL A 116 11.18 -13.49 -6.56
C VAL A 116 11.31 -14.03 -7.98
N GLU A 117 11.88 -13.25 -8.93
CA GLU A 117 12.02 -13.64 -10.35
C GLU A 117 12.80 -14.92 -10.54
N ILE A 118 13.76 -15.23 -9.67
CA ILE A 118 14.60 -16.44 -9.73
C ILE A 118 13.99 -17.64 -8.98
N THR A 119 12.76 -17.52 -8.51
CA THR A 119 12.04 -18.59 -7.82
C THR A 119 10.85 -19.08 -8.64
N ASP A 120 10.24 -20.20 -8.23
CA ASP A 120 8.99 -20.71 -8.82
C ASP A 120 7.78 -19.79 -8.56
N TRP A 121 7.95 -18.76 -7.73
CA TRP A 121 6.95 -17.71 -7.45
C TRP A 121 6.92 -16.59 -8.50
N ASN A 122 7.80 -16.65 -9.49
CA ASN A 122 7.79 -15.66 -10.55
C ASN A 122 6.46 -15.69 -11.31
N SER A 123 5.90 -14.52 -11.54
CA SER A 123 4.59 -14.37 -12.16
C SER A 123 4.57 -13.16 -13.11
N PRO A 124 3.61 -13.11 -14.06
CA PRO A 124 3.41 -11.92 -14.88
C PRO A 124 3.16 -10.65 -14.06
N GLN A 125 2.54 -10.77 -12.88
CA GLN A 125 2.35 -9.66 -11.94
C GLN A 125 3.68 -9.12 -11.41
N ASN A 126 4.64 -10.01 -11.08
CA ASN A 126 5.98 -9.61 -10.66
C ASN A 126 6.72 -8.87 -11.78
N SER A 127 6.61 -9.34 -13.02
CA SER A 127 7.18 -8.65 -14.19
C SER A 127 6.54 -7.28 -14.42
N LEU A 128 5.22 -7.15 -14.20
CA LEU A 128 4.51 -5.87 -14.30
C LEU A 128 4.94 -4.90 -13.19
N LEU A 129 5.12 -5.39 -11.97
CA LEU A 129 5.65 -4.62 -10.84
C LEU A 129 7.06 -4.09 -11.15
N LEU A 130 7.94 -4.95 -11.67
CA LEU A 130 9.30 -4.56 -12.10
C LEU A 130 9.26 -3.48 -13.17
N ALA A 131 8.43 -3.65 -14.21
CA ALA A 131 8.27 -2.64 -15.25
C ALA A 131 7.86 -1.28 -14.69
N GLN A 132 6.85 -1.25 -13.81
CA GLN A 132 6.38 -0.03 -13.18
C GLN A 132 7.45 0.64 -12.32
N ASN A 133 8.20 -0.14 -11.52
CA ASN A 133 9.26 0.38 -10.68
C ASN A 133 10.42 0.96 -11.49
N TYR A 134 10.78 0.32 -12.62
CA TYR A 134 11.79 0.85 -13.53
C TYR A 134 11.34 2.16 -14.18
N PHE A 135 10.07 2.28 -14.58
CA PHE A 135 9.55 3.55 -15.09
C PHE A 135 9.53 4.64 -14.01
N ALA A 136 9.07 4.31 -12.79
CA ALA A 136 9.08 5.24 -11.67
C ALA A 136 10.50 5.71 -11.29
N SER A 137 11.49 4.84 -11.50
CA SER A 137 12.92 5.15 -11.31
C SER A 137 13.59 5.75 -12.55
N LYS A 138 12.83 6.17 -13.56
CA LYS A 138 13.32 6.76 -14.84
C LYS A 138 14.23 5.81 -15.66
N GLN A 139 14.21 4.52 -15.40
CA GLN A 139 14.97 3.49 -16.14
C GLN A 139 14.14 2.91 -17.28
N MET A 140 13.78 3.76 -18.23
CA MET A 140 12.81 3.49 -19.31
C MET A 140 13.14 2.24 -20.14
N SER A 141 14.40 1.99 -20.45
CA SER A 141 14.84 0.83 -21.26
C SER A 141 14.54 -0.49 -20.55
N LEU A 142 14.82 -0.59 -19.25
CA LEU A 142 14.55 -1.78 -18.46
C LEU A 142 13.04 -1.99 -18.30
N GLY A 143 12.28 -0.93 -18.02
CA GLY A 143 10.83 -1.01 -17.97
C GLY A 143 10.21 -1.59 -19.25
N ARG A 144 10.69 -1.14 -20.41
CA ARG A 144 10.23 -1.67 -21.73
C ARG A 144 10.59 -3.13 -21.94
N ILE A 145 11.78 -3.58 -21.48
CA ILE A 145 12.18 -4.98 -21.56
C ILE A 145 11.20 -5.87 -20.78
N TYR A 146 10.91 -5.49 -19.52
CA TYR A 146 9.95 -6.25 -18.73
C TYR A 146 8.55 -6.26 -19.33
N LEU A 147 8.05 -5.12 -19.84
CA LEU A 147 6.73 -5.08 -20.48
C LEU A 147 6.62 -5.99 -21.70
N LYS A 148 7.67 -6.07 -22.51
CA LYS A 148 7.69 -6.90 -23.73
C LYS A 148 7.49 -8.39 -23.42
N ASN A 149 7.96 -8.84 -22.27
CA ASN A 149 7.97 -10.25 -21.88
C ASN A 149 6.70 -10.67 -21.14
N ILE A 150 5.76 -9.76 -20.88
CA ILE A 150 4.53 -10.09 -20.17
C ILE A 150 3.51 -10.74 -21.10
N ASN A 151 3.11 -11.96 -20.79
CA ASN A 151 1.98 -12.61 -21.44
C ASN A 151 0.66 -12.14 -20.79
N ALA A 152 -0.05 -11.25 -21.46
CA ALA A 152 -1.31 -10.69 -20.99
C ALA A 152 -2.42 -11.73 -20.75
N ALA A 153 -2.38 -12.88 -21.43
CA ALA A 153 -3.40 -13.92 -21.27
C ALA A 153 -3.44 -14.49 -19.84
N ASN A 154 -2.30 -14.48 -19.16
CA ASN A 154 -2.15 -15.03 -17.81
C ASN A 154 -2.38 -13.98 -16.70
N LEU A 155 -2.79 -12.75 -17.04
CA LEU A 155 -3.08 -11.70 -16.08
C LEU A 155 -4.59 -11.65 -15.77
N PRO A 156 -4.99 -11.34 -14.52
CA PRO A 156 -6.34 -10.90 -14.20
C PRO A 156 -6.74 -9.66 -15.01
N ASP A 157 -8.03 -9.45 -15.21
CA ASP A 157 -8.51 -8.33 -16.05
C ASP A 157 -8.08 -6.96 -15.55
N LEU A 158 -7.97 -6.79 -14.24
CA LEU A 158 -7.46 -5.57 -13.63
C LEU A 158 -6.00 -5.31 -14.03
N ASP A 159 -5.18 -6.34 -13.96
CA ASP A 159 -3.75 -6.26 -14.31
C ASP A 159 -3.55 -6.07 -15.81
N LYS A 160 -4.45 -6.60 -16.66
CA LYS A 160 -4.47 -6.32 -18.11
C LYS A 160 -4.72 -4.83 -18.40
N ARG A 161 -5.65 -4.21 -17.67
CA ARG A 161 -5.92 -2.76 -17.80
C ARG A 161 -4.71 -1.95 -17.35
N LEU A 162 -4.10 -2.32 -16.23
CA LEU A 162 -2.88 -1.71 -15.73
C LEU A 162 -1.72 -1.88 -16.71
N LEU A 163 -1.55 -3.08 -17.29
CA LEU A 163 -0.54 -3.35 -18.32
C LEU A 163 -0.72 -2.44 -19.53
N ASN A 164 -1.94 -2.24 -20.00
CA ASN A 164 -2.20 -1.36 -21.14
C ASN A 164 -1.87 0.09 -20.79
N ALA A 165 -2.25 0.58 -19.62
CA ALA A 165 -1.91 1.92 -19.14
C ALA A 165 -0.38 2.15 -19.06
N VAL A 166 0.36 1.15 -18.57
CA VAL A 166 1.83 1.21 -18.48
C VAL A 166 2.46 1.14 -19.89
N LYS A 167 1.88 0.39 -20.84
CA LYS A 167 2.33 0.37 -22.24
C LYS A 167 2.13 1.73 -22.90
N ASP A 168 0.98 2.36 -22.69
CA ASP A 168 0.68 3.70 -23.24
C ASP A 168 1.68 4.73 -22.69
N PHE A 169 2.00 4.68 -21.42
CA PHE A 169 3.05 5.51 -20.82
C PHE A 169 4.41 5.28 -21.46
N ALA A 170 4.80 4.02 -21.67
CA ALA A 170 6.10 3.66 -22.23
C ALA A 170 6.32 4.18 -23.65
N VAL A 171 5.24 4.47 -24.39
CA VAL A 171 5.28 4.97 -25.76
C VAL A 171 5.28 6.50 -25.83
N SER A 172 4.50 7.16 -24.97
CA SER A 172 4.18 8.58 -25.11
C SER A 172 4.94 9.50 -24.17
N ASP A 173 5.75 8.96 -23.24
CA ASP A 173 6.35 9.68 -22.11
C ASP A 173 5.34 10.52 -21.28
N SER A 174 4.05 10.37 -21.59
CA SER A 174 2.94 10.99 -20.85
C SER A 174 1.84 9.96 -20.64
N PHE A 175 1.25 9.93 -19.43
CA PHE A 175 0.06 9.14 -19.19
C PHE A 175 -1.12 9.75 -19.94
N ARG A 176 -1.27 9.41 -21.22
CA ARG A 176 -2.49 9.72 -21.99
C ARG A 176 -3.61 8.75 -21.59
N LEU A 177 -3.98 8.77 -20.34
CA LEU A 177 -5.07 7.94 -19.83
C LEU A 177 -6.42 8.65 -20.00
N TYR A 178 -6.61 9.34 -21.15
CA TYR A 178 -7.89 9.99 -21.48
C TYR A 178 -9.07 9.04 -21.34
N SER A 179 -8.89 7.75 -21.68
CA SER A 179 -9.93 6.75 -21.53
C SER A 179 -10.28 6.41 -20.08
N LEU A 180 -9.41 6.71 -19.10
CA LEU A 180 -9.72 6.54 -17.67
C LEU A 180 -10.53 7.70 -17.13
N MET A 181 -10.50 8.87 -17.78
CA MET A 181 -11.29 10.03 -17.35
C MET A 181 -12.76 9.92 -17.71
N ASP A 182 -13.11 9.08 -18.70
CA ASP A 182 -14.50 8.88 -19.11
C ASP A 182 -15.30 8.03 -18.09
N GLN A 183 -14.62 7.24 -17.29
CA GLN A 183 -15.23 6.42 -16.24
C GLN A 183 -14.32 6.33 -15.02
N LYS A 184 -14.84 6.77 -13.84
CA LYS A 184 -14.16 6.51 -12.57
C LYS A 184 -13.86 5.00 -12.47
N PRO A 185 -12.59 4.58 -12.29
CA PRO A 185 -12.28 3.18 -12.09
C PRO A 185 -13.05 2.64 -10.88
N LYS A 186 -13.77 1.54 -11.09
CA LYS A 186 -14.40 0.84 -9.97
C LYS A 186 -13.28 0.25 -9.13
N ASP A 187 -13.28 0.58 -7.83
CA ASP A 187 -12.43 0.00 -6.79
C ASP A 187 -10.92 0.32 -6.82
N GLU A 188 -10.27 -0.09 -5.80
CA GLU A 188 -8.91 -0.11 -5.23
C GLU A 188 -7.75 -0.35 -6.20
N SER A 189 -8.04 -0.24 -7.48
CA SER A 189 -7.08 -0.38 -8.57
C SER A 189 -6.03 0.74 -8.50
N PRO A 190 -4.75 0.47 -8.83
CA PRO A 190 -3.77 1.52 -9.09
C PRO A 190 -4.24 2.61 -10.06
N LEU A 191 -5.19 2.27 -10.93
CA LEU A 191 -5.82 3.20 -11.87
C LEU A 191 -6.62 4.31 -11.17
N VAL A 192 -7.14 4.06 -9.97
CA VAL A 192 -7.86 5.08 -9.18
C VAL A 192 -6.94 6.23 -8.81
N TYR A 193 -5.68 5.95 -8.45
CA TYR A 193 -4.71 6.99 -8.13
C TYR A 193 -4.39 7.86 -9.33
N ILE A 194 -4.24 7.25 -10.51
CA ILE A 194 -4.01 7.98 -11.77
C ILE A 194 -5.24 8.83 -12.11
N TYR A 195 -6.44 8.31 -11.90
CA TYR A 195 -7.68 9.06 -12.09
C TYR A 195 -7.73 10.33 -11.21
N TYR A 196 -7.39 10.23 -9.93
CA TYR A 196 -7.35 11.37 -9.04
C TYR A 196 -6.20 12.34 -9.37
N GLU A 197 -5.03 11.82 -9.74
CA GLU A 197 -3.89 12.65 -10.15
C GLU A 197 -4.26 13.57 -11.32
N GLN A 198 -4.91 13.02 -12.35
CA GLN A 198 -5.32 13.77 -13.53
C GLN A 198 -6.63 14.57 -13.34
N GLY A 199 -7.47 14.11 -12.40
CA GLY A 199 -8.80 14.67 -12.16
C GLY A 199 -8.79 16.06 -11.51
N LEU A 200 -7.72 16.39 -10.79
CA LEU A 200 -7.64 17.65 -10.04
C LEU A 200 -7.96 18.89 -10.88
N ASP A 201 -7.55 18.93 -12.13
CA ASP A 201 -7.74 20.04 -13.05
C ASP A 201 -8.84 19.82 -14.11
N ARG A 202 -9.45 18.63 -14.14
CA ARG A 202 -10.43 18.23 -15.17
C ARG A 202 -11.81 17.94 -14.61
N ILE A 203 -11.90 17.46 -13.36
CA ILE A 203 -13.16 17.18 -12.69
C ILE A 203 -13.66 18.48 -12.03
N PRO A 204 -14.96 18.80 -12.09
CA PRO A 204 -15.53 19.94 -11.38
C PRO A 204 -15.18 19.89 -9.88
N GLU A 205 -14.83 21.04 -9.28
CA GLU A 205 -14.27 21.12 -7.92
C GLU A 205 -15.12 20.41 -6.86
N LEU A 206 -16.44 20.61 -6.89
CA LEU A 206 -17.37 20.00 -5.93
C LEU A 206 -17.42 18.46 -6.09
N GLU A 207 -17.39 18.00 -7.33
CA GLU A 207 -17.38 16.56 -7.63
C GLU A 207 -16.06 15.94 -7.19
N TYR A 208 -14.92 16.56 -7.52
CA TYR A 208 -13.60 16.08 -7.10
C TYR A 208 -13.49 16.02 -5.57
N GLN A 209 -13.98 17.07 -4.88
CA GLN A 209 -14.01 17.12 -3.41
C GLN A 209 -14.82 15.94 -2.84
N SER A 210 -16.02 15.70 -3.38
CA SER A 210 -16.87 14.61 -2.91
C SER A 210 -16.21 13.25 -3.10
N LEU A 211 -15.60 13.01 -4.27
CA LEU A 211 -14.91 11.76 -4.60
C LEU A 211 -13.73 11.49 -3.66
N ILE A 212 -12.91 12.51 -3.40
CA ILE A 212 -11.75 12.37 -2.48
C ILE A 212 -12.20 12.10 -1.05
N LEU A 213 -13.20 12.80 -0.56
CA LEU A 213 -13.71 12.61 0.79
C LEU A 213 -14.35 11.22 0.98
N GLU A 214 -15.05 10.71 -0.04
CA GLU A 214 -15.55 9.34 -0.04
C GLU A 214 -14.42 8.32 0.04
N SER A 215 -13.36 8.51 -0.75
CA SER A 215 -12.19 7.64 -0.73
C SER A 215 -11.46 7.70 0.61
N LEU A 216 -11.30 8.88 1.22
CA LEU A 216 -10.70 9.03 2.54
C LEU A 216 -11.57 8.44 3.66
N LYS A 217 -12.91 8.45 3.51
CA LYS A 217 -13.80 7.77 4.45
C LYS A 217 -13.62 6.26 4.40
N LYS A 218 -13.42 5.70 3.20
CA LYS A 218 -13.18 4.26 3.01
C LYS A 218 -11.76 3.86 3.41
N TYR A 219 -10.76 4.68 3.09
CA TYR A 219 -9.34 4.42 3.32
C TYR A 219 -8.66 5.61 4.04
N PRO A 220 -8.93 5.80 5.34
CA PRO A 220 -8.46 6.97 6.08
C PRO A 220 -6.93 7.02 6.26
N MET A 221 -6.24 5.90 6.06
CA MET A 221 -4.79 5.80 6.17
C MET A 221 -4.06 5.77 4.82
N ASP A 222 -4.80 5.87 3.71
CA ASP A 222 -4.20 5.89 2.38
C ASP A 222 -3.47 7.21 2.12
N PRO A 223 -2.15 7.20 1.99
CA PRO A 223 -1.36 8.42 1.84
C PRO A 223 -1.58 9.12 0.50
N TYR A 224 -1.92 8.38 -0.55
CA TYR A 224 -2.18 8.95 -1.86
C TYR A 224 -3.46 9.77 -1.86
N PHE A 225 -4.57 9.24 -1.30
CA PHE A 225 -5.80 10.03 -1.14
C PHE A 225 -5.60 11.23 -0.22
N MET A 226 -4.82 11.09 0.85
CA MET A 226 -4.45 12.22 1.71
C MET A 226 -3.65 13.28 0.92
N ARG A 227 -2.70 12.88 0.07
CA ARG A 227 -1.94 13.80 -0.79
C ARG A 227 -2.83 14.51 -1.80
N TYR A 228 -3.73 13.78 -2.47
CA TYR A 228 -4.68 14.40 -3.42
C TYR A 228 -5.61 15.37 -2.72
N TRP A 229 -6.06 15.07 -1.52
CA TRP A 229 -6.81 16.00 -0.70
C TRP A 229 -6.01 17.25 -0.34
N ALA A 230 -4.75 17.09 0.06
CA ALA A 230 -3.87 18.21 0.35
C ALA A 230 -3.64 19.09 -0.89
N ARG A 231 -3.39 18.51 -2.07
CA ARG A 231 -3.27 19.23 -3.35
C ARG A 231 -4.54 20.00 -3.69
N PHE A 232 -5.70 19.39 -3.51
CA PHE A 232 -6.98 20.06 -3.68
C PHE A 232 -7.12 21.27 -2.74
N LEU A 233 -6.77 21.12 -1.48
CA LEU A 233 -6.77 22.22 -0.52
C LEU A 233 -5.79 23.35 -0.92
N VAL A 234 -4.63 23.02 -1.49
CA VAL A 234 -3.70 24.03 -2.05
C VAL A 234 -4.35 24.77 -3.21
N LYS A 235 -4.99 24.08 -4.14
CA LYS A 235 -5.75 24.69 -5.24
C LYS A 235 -6.83 25.64 -4.73
N MET A 236 -7.53 25.26 -3.67
CA MET A 236 -8.53 26.07 -2.99
C MET A 236 -7.94 27.16 -2.08
N LYS A 237 -6.63 27.38 -2.09
CA LYS A 237 -5.89 28.34 -1.24
C LYS A 237 -6.06 28.12 0.28
N LYS A 238 -6.45 26.90 0.70
CA LYS A 238 -6.61 26.50 2.10
C LYS A 238 -5.29 25.95 2.67
N TYR A 239 -4.22 26.75 2.62
CA TYR A 239 -2.84 26.31 2.88
C TYR A 239 -2.62 25.75 4.29
N THR A 240 -3.25 26.30 5.33
CA THR A 240 -3.12 25.79 6.71
C THR A 240 -3.66 24.37 6.84
N GLN A 241 -4.81 24.10 6.21
CA GLN A 241 -5.42 22.78 6.21
C GLN A 241 -4.56 21.79 5.39
N ALA A 242 -4.09 22.22 4.21
CA ALA A 242 -3.18 21.41 3.39
C ALA A 242 -1.92 21.03 4.17
N ALA A 243 -1.28 21.95 4.87
CA ALA A 243 -0.11 21.70 5.69
C ALA A 243 -0.36 20.65 6.79
N SER A 244 -1.53 20.68 7.42
CA SER A 244 -1.92 19.69 8.43
C SER A 244 -2.03 18.29 7.82
N VAL A 245 -2.65 18.18 6.64
CA VAL A 245 -2.77 16.89 5.92
C VAL A 245 -1.40 16.37 5.50
N TYR A 246 -0.54 17.21 4.91
CA TYR A 246 0.82 16.81 4.52
C TYR A 246 1.66 16.33 5.72
N LYS A 247 1.52 16.97 6.89
CA LYS A 247 2.19 16.50 8.11
C LYS A 247 1.72 15.10 8.53
N GLN A 248 0.44 14.79 8.33
CA GLN A 248 -0.08 13.43 8.58
C GLN A 248 0.51 12.43 7.59
N VAL A 249 0.58 12.78 6.30
CA VAL A 249 1.24 11.94 5.29
C VAL A 249 2.68 11.67 5.65
N LEU A 250 3.45 12.69 6.08
CA LEU A 250 4.85 12.51 6.51
C LEU A 250 5.03 11.57 7.69
N LYS A 251 4.07 11.49 8.62
CA LYS A 251 4.14 10.52 9.72
C LYS A 251 4.06 9.08 9.23
N VAL A 252 3.27 8.84 8.18
CA VAL A 252 3.08 7.51 7.58
C VAL A 252 4.20 7.18 6.58
N PHE A 253 4.70 8.19 5.85
CA PHE A 253 5.72 8.07 4.80
C PHE A 253 6.85 9.08 4.97
N PRO A 254 7.73 8.90 5.96
CA PRO A 254 8.78 9.89 6.26
C PRO A 254 9.86 10.00 5.18
N ARG A 255 9.95 9.09 4.22
CA ARG A 255 11.00 9.03 3.19
C ARG A 255 10.56 9.42 1.78
N THR A 256 9.34 9.93 1.62
CA THR A 256 8.80 10.27 0.30
C THR A 256 9.43 11.55 -0.24
N LYS A 257 10.36 11.45 -1.18
CA LYS A 257 11.03 12.61 -1.81
C LYS A 257 10.03 13.55 -2.51
N SER A 258 9.02 13.00 -3.17
CA SER A 258 7.97 13.77 -3.85
C SER A 258 7.18 14.68 -2.89
N LEU A 259 7.00 14.27 -1.64
CA LEU A 259 6.27 15.06 -0.65
C LEU A 259 7.03 16.32 -0.22
N ALA A 260 8.36 16.27 -0.19
CA ALA A 260 9.18 17.46 0.11
C ALA A 260 8.98 18.55 -0.96
N SER A 261 8.91 18.17 -2.24
CA SER A 261 8.62 19.08 -3.35
C SER A 261 7.20 19.68 -3.24
N GLU A 262 6.21 18.89 -2.85
CA GLU A 262 4.84 19.37 -2.64
C GLU A 262 4.73 20.36 -1.48
N LEU A 263 5.46 20.13 -0.39
CA LEU A 263 5.51 21.06 0.74
C LEU A 263 6.19 22.38 0.36
N MET A 264 7.29 22.31 -0.38
CA MET A 264 7.96 23.49 -0.91
C MET A 264 7.04 24.29 -1.83
N TYR A 265 6.34 23.61 -2.75
CA TYR A 265 5.34 24.24 -3.62
C TYR A 265 4.23 24.93 -2.84
N MET A 266 3.69 24.26 -1.82
CA MET A 266 2.67 24.84 -0.95
C MET A 266 3.17 26.09 -0.23
N ASP A 267 4.41 26.10 0.26
CA ASP A 267 4.99 27.27 0.92
C ASP A 267 5.20 28.44 -0.06
N LEU A 268 5.64 28.17 -1.30
CA LEU A 268 5.71 29.17 -2.36
C LEU A 268 4.33 29.72 -2.72
N ALA A 269 3.32 28.85 -2.82
CA ALA A 269 1.94 29.25 -3.06
C ALA A 269 1.41 30.17 -1.95
N ARG A 270 1.69 29.83 -0.69
CA ARG A 270 1.30 30.67 0.46
C ARG A 270 1.96 32.04 0.44
N GLN A 271 3.18 32.15 -0.05
CA GLN A 271 3.92 33.40 -0.17
C GLN A 271 3.55 34.21 -1.42
N GLY A 272 2.65 33.71 -2.28
CA GLY A 272 2.33 34.34 -3.56
C GLY A 272 3.48 34.32 -4.58
N LYS A 273 4.47 33.43 -4.40
CA LYS A 273 5.69 33.33 -5.21
C LYS A 273 5.63 32.17 -6.23
N LEU A 274 4.44 31.64 -6.50
CA LEU A 274 4.33 30.61 -7.53
C LEU A 274 4.70 31.16 -8.90
N PRO A 275 5.55 30.43 -9.66
CA PRO A 275 5.75 30.75 -11.07
C PRO A 275 4.43 30.65 -11.81
N SER A 276 4.18 31.57 -12.75
CA SER A 276 2.91 31.69 -13.49
C SER A 276 2.67 30.58 -14.52
N LYS A 277 3.47 29.50 -14.52
CA LYS A 277 3.34 28.34 -15.40
C LYS A 277 3.12 27.04 -14.60
N SER A 278 2.24 26.22 -15.14
CA SER A 278 1.78 24.94 -14.62
C SER A 278 2.90 24.00 -14.13
N ILE A 279 2.65 23.31 -13.03
CA ILE A 279 3.50 22.40 -12.27
C ILE A 279 4.05 21.22 -13.11
N GLU A 280 3.51 20.97 -14.28
CA GLU A 280 3.78 19.74 -15.05
C GLU A 280 5.19 19.67 -15.69
N SER A 281 5.94 20.78 -15.77
CA SER A 281 7.25 20.78 -16.45
C SER A 281 8.48 21.00 -15.57
N GLU A 282 8.32 21.44 -14.31
CA GLU A 282 9.47 21.82 -13.47
C GLU A 282 9.80 20.86 -12.33
N SER A 283 8.89 19.97 -11.91
CA SER A 283 9.24 18.91 -10.97
C SER A 283 10.31 17.97 -11.53
N ASP A 284 10.41 17.86 -12.86
CA ASP A 284 11.41 17.05 -13.53
C ASP A 284 12.77 17.74 -13.72
N SER A 285 12.81 19.08 -13.74
CA SER A 285 14.07 19.83 -13.92
C SER A 285 14.80 20.13 -12.62
N LEU A 286 14.11 20.26 -11.48
CA LEU A 286 14.72 20.55 -10.18
C LEU A 286 15.40 19.32 -9.54
N ILE A 287 15.03 18.10 -9.94
CA ILE A 287 15.67 16.88 -9.46
C ILE A 287 17.04 16.66 -10.12
N VAL A 288 17.26 17.19 -11.32
CA VAL A 288 18.52 17.02 -12.07
C VAL A 288 19.66 17.92 -11.52
N SER A 289 19.32 19.03 -10.85
CA SER A 289 20.34 19.97 -10.35
C SER A 289 20.91 19.63 -8.98
N SER A 290 20.32 18.67 -8.24
CA SER A 290 20.85 18.26 -6.93
C SER A 290 21.94 17.19 -7.00
N ASP A 291 22.02 16.44 -8.11
CA ASP A 291 23.04 15.39 -8.29
C ASP A 291 24.41 15.93 -8.75
N SER A 292 24.49 17.20 -9.19
CA SER A 292 25.74 17.82 -9.60
C SER A 292 26.56 18.46 -8.45
N LEU A 293 26.04 18.46 -7.22
CA LEU A 293 26.70 19.03 -6.04
C LEU A 293 27.37 18.00 -5.12
N SER A 294 27.33 16.71 -5.46
CA SER A 294 27.96 15.64 -4.65
C SER A 294 29.22 15.02 -5.25
N GLN A 295 29.80 15.64 -6.29
CA GLN A 295 31.11 15.25 -6.82
C GLN A 295 32.04 16.48 -6.83
N ASN A 296 32.56 16.81 -5.64
CA ASN A 296 33.83 17.52 -5.43
C ASN A 296 34.29 17.28 -3.99
#